data_f00050329c3d16b700b82b0e70ca9263
#
_entry.id   f00050329c3d16b700b82b0e70ca9263
#
_cell.length_a   1.000
_cell.length_b   1.000
_cell.length_c   1.000
_cell.angle_alpha   90.00
_cell.angle_beta   90.00
_cell.angle_gamma   90.00
#
_symmetry.space_group_name_H-M   'P 1'
#
loop_
_entity.id
_entity.type
_entity.pdbx_description
1 polymer ?
#
loop_
_entity_poly.entity_id
_entity_poly.type
_entity_poly.pdbx_seq_one_letter_code
_entity_poly.pdbx_strand_id
1 'polypeptide(L)'
;YVARMLTLAGFDHADPRATSVLALETAIAETQATLKASAVDRNADNQWSRADFAKEAPGMDWGAFFEAAGFGQQQVVVAWQPTAVKGVAALVASQPLDSWKDYLRFHLIHDNADVLPRAFAEASAAMRGDQRPRDQLALATTQSAMADAIGQLYAARYFSAAQKTRVNGIIKNVAAAFREHVADAAWLSPTSRLVALAKIDRLYVGIGYPDAWEDWSDLRIDSTDAFGNAQRIADRQHRHALARLDKPYDPHEWVLPPQTVGAVLIFQQNAYTFAAALLQPPKYDSTASDAATYGAIGAIIGHDMSHFVDVLGADYEPDGRMRRWWTADDSARFEAAAEPIVRQFSAYQPLPGLNVDGRLTRTENVADLAGLTAAFEAYRKSLGAKAADRDYVRRSDREFFIAFAQSFGAKVNETALRAQLSSDHAPEMYRMDAVRNLDAWYEAFDVVPGQRLYLEPGARVRIW
;
A
#
# COMPACT_ATOMS: atom_id res chain seq x y z
N TYR A 1 27.70 -15.73 7.36
CA TYR A 1 27.36 -14.37 7.77
C TYR A 1 27.21 -14.27 9.28
N VAL A 2 26.30 -15.07 9.91
CA VAL A 2 26.05 -15.04 11.37
C VAL A 2 27.35 -15.20 12.16
N ALA A 3 28.18 -16.22 11.84
CA ALA A 3 29.48 -16.44 12.50
C ALA A 3 30.38 -15.21 12.39
N ARG A 4 30.44 -14.58 11.19
CA ARG A 4 31.24 -13.36 10.99
C ARG A 4 30.80 -12.21 11.88
N MET A 5 29.47 -11.99 12.00
CA MET A 5 28.92 -10.93 12.86
C MET A 5 29.24 -11.16 14.34
N LEU A 6 29.09 -12.40 14.79
CA LEU A 6 29.44 -12.78 16.18
C LEU A 6 30.95 -12.65 16.45
N THR A 7 31.80 -13.04 15.49
CA THR A 7 33.27 -12.85 15.59
C THR A 7 33.67 -11.38 15.69
N LEU A 8 33.07 -10.53 14.84
CA LEU A 8 33.29 -9.07 14.88
C LEU A 8 32.88 -8.45 16.23
N ALA A 9 31.87 -9.02 16.86
CA ALA A 9 31.40 -8.62 18.20
C ALA A 9 32.21 -9.21 19.34
N GLY A 10 33.28 -10.00 19.07
CA GLY A 10 34.18 -10.57 20.06
C GLY A 10 33.66 -11.82 20.75
N PHE A 11 32.69 -12.52 20.17
CA PHE A 11 32.20 -13.78 20.76
C PHE A 11 33.12 -14.95 20.36
N ASP A 12 33.54 -15.72 21.36
CA ASP A 12 34.25 -16.99 21.14
C ASP A 12 33.30 -18.05 20.57
N HIS A 13 33.87 -19.04 19.88
CA HIS A 13 33.12 -20.16 19.30
C HIS A 13 31.98 -19.71 18.35
N ALA A 14 32.25 -18.74 17.50
CA ALA A 14 31.27 -18.13 16.60
C ALA A 14 30.56 -19.11 15.67
N ASP A 15 31.25 -20.13 15.15
CA ASP A 15 30.68 -21.14 14.23
C ASP A 15 29.59 -22.01 14.87
N PRO A 16 29.82 -22.67 16.05
CA PRO A 16 28.74 -23.41 16.69
C PRO A 16 27.60 -22.53 17.16
N ARG A 17 27.85 -21.28 17.60
CA ARG A 17 26.78 -20.31 17.93
C ARG A 17 25.96 -19.95 16.69
N ALA A 18 26.60 -19.71 15.57
CA ALA A 18 25.93 -19.42 14.30
C ALA A 18 25.06 -20.61 13.83
N THR A 19 25.54 -21.82 14.02
CA THR A 19 24.75 -23.04 13.73
C THR A 19 23.51 -23.11 14.60
N SER A 20 23.64 -22.80 15.89
CA SER A 20 22.50 -22.75 16.82
C SER A 20 21.49 -21.66 16.47
N VAL A 21 21.96 -20.46 16.11
CA VAL A 21 21.11 -19.35 15.65
C VAL A 21 20.34 -19.76 14.39
N LEU A 22 21.02 -20.32 13.39
CA LEU A 22 20.37 -20.72 12.14
C LEU A 22 19.34 -21.85 12.35
N ALA A 23 19.62 -22.80 13.26
CA ALA A 23 18.65 -23.83 13.61
C ALA A 23 17.40 -23.24 14.27
N LEU A 24 17.56 -22.25 15.16
CA LEU A 24 16.44 -21.57 15.80
C LEU A 24 15.64 -20.72 14.78
N GLU A 25 16.32 -19.99 13.88
CA GLU A 25 15.69 -19.26 12.76
C GLU A 25 14.82 -20.18 11.90
N THR A 26 15.36 -21.35 11.55
CA THR A 26 14.63 -22.35 10.76
C THR A 26 13.39 -22.83 11.50
N ALA A 27 13.53 -23.18 12.79
CA ALA A 27 12.41 -23.60 13.62
C ALA A 27 11.34 -22.51 13.76
N ILE A 28 11.74 -21.24 13.93
CA ILE A 28 10.83 -20.11 13.96
C ILE A 28 10.10 -19.96 12.61
N ALA A 29 10.83 -20.03 11.50
CA ALA A 29 10.26 -19.92 10.15
C ALA A 29 9.21 -21.00 9.86
N GLU A 30 9.42 -22.22 10.34
CA GLU A 30 8.46 -23.33 10.21
C GLU A 30 7.12 -23.07 10.95
N THR A 31 7.09 -22.17 11.94
CA THR A 31 5.86 -21.79 12.65
C THR A 31 5.04 -20.73 11.93
N GLN A 32 5.66 -20.03 10.97
CA GLN A 32 5.01 -18.90 10.30
C GLN A 32 3.86 -19.35 9.40
N ALA A 33 2.85 -18.51 9.27
CA ALA A 33 1.82 -18.70 8.27
C ALA A 33 2.41 -18.56 6.85
N THR A 34 1.83 -19.25 5.87
CA THR A 34 2.23 -19.08 4.47
C THR A 34 1.95 -17.65 4.00
N LEU A 35 2.70 -17.14 3.01
CA LEU A 35 2.45 -15.83 2.41
C LEU A 35 0.99 -15.69 1.95
N LYS A 36 0.43 -16.74 1.34
CA LYS A 36 -0.98 -16.75 0.91
C LYS A 36 -1.95 -16.61 2.08
N ALA A 37 -1.69 -17.26 3.21
CA ALA A 37 -2.53 -17.15 4.40
C ALA A 37 -2.40 -15.78 5.08
N SER A 38 -1.17 -15.22 5.12
CA SER A 38 -0.88 -13.91 5.69
C SER A 38 -1.45 -12.74 4.88
N ALA A 39 -1.66 -12.93 3.57
CA ALA A 39 -2.26 -11.93 2.69
C ALA A 39 -3.79 -11.79 2.87
N VAL A 40 -4.42 -12.63 3.68
CA VAL A 40 -5.86 -12.58 3.97
C VAL A 40 -6.08 -11.96 5.33
N ASP A 41 -6.45 -10.69 5.37
CA ASP A 41 -6.61 -9.89 6.61
C ASP A 41 -7.52 -10.57 7.65
N ARG A 42 -8.58 -11.25 7.19
CA ARG A 42 -9.48 -11.99 8.09
C ARG A 42 -8.77 -13.07 8.90
N ASN A 43 -7.67 -13.64 8.41
CA ASN A 43 -6.88 -14.61 9.17
C ASN A 43 -6.12 -13.97 10.33
N ALA A 44 -5.98 -12.65 10.32
CA ALA A 44 -5.32 -11.86 11.36
C ALA A 44 -6.29 -11.35 12.44
N ASP A 45 -7.61 -11.46 12.25
CA ASP A 45 -8.63 -11.02 13.22
C ASP A 45 -8.81 -12.03 14.36
N ASN A 46 -7.75 -12.18 15.18
CA ASN A 46 -7.72 -13.09 16.32
C ASN A 46 -7.55 -12.29 17.62
N GLN A 47 -8.65 -11.87 18.19
CA GLN A 47 -8.67 -11.14 19.47
C GLN A 47 -8.51 -12.13 20.62
N TRP A 48 -7.33 -12.15 21.25
CA TRP A 48 -7.02 -13.01 22.39
C TRP A 48 -6.98 -12.20 23.68
N SER A 49 -7.67 -12.72 24.68
CA SER A 49 -7.49 -12.27 26.05
C SER A 49 -6.15 -12.78 26.63
N ARG A 50 -5.72 -12.26 27.76
CA ARG A 50 -4.55 -12.79 28.47
C ARG A 50 -4.68 -14.28 28.83
N ALA A 51 -5.89 -14.72 29.17
CA ALA A 51 -6.18 -16.13 29.43
C ALA A 51 -6.05 -16.98 28.16
N ASP A 52 -6.45 -16.45 27.01
CA ASP A 52 -6.31 -17.14 25.72
C ASP A 52 -4.81 -17.32 25.36
N PHE A 53 -3.96 -16.32 25.59
CA PHE A 53 -2.51 -16.49 25.38
C PHE A 53 -1.93 -17.61 26.24
N ALA A 54 -2.28 -17.68 27.51
CA ALA A 54 -1.81 -18.74 28.40
C ALA A 54 -2.31 -20.13 27.99
N LYS A 55 -3.56 -20.22 27.48
CA LYS A 55 -4.19 -21.47 27.06
C LYS A 55 -3.74 -21.91 25.68
N GLU A 56 -3.75 -21.01 24.70
CA GLU A 56 -3.54 -21.32 23.29
C GLU A 56 -2.06 -21.36 22.89
N ALA A 57 -1.21 -20.62 23.61
CA ALA A 57 0.23 -20.54 23.38
C ALA A 57 1.04 -20.80 24.67
N PRO A 58 0.91 -21.98 25.27
CA PRO A 58 1.67 -22.31 26.48
C PRO A 58 3.18 -22.40 26.17
N GLY A 59 4.01 -22.14 27.18
CA GLY A 59 5.48 -22.23 27.06
C GLY A 59 6.21 -20.90 27.23
N MET A 60 5.49 -19.80 27.25
CA MET A 60 6.01 -18.45 27.50
C MET A 60 5.30 -17.83 28.71
N ASP A 61 6.04 -17.07 29.53
CA ASP A 61 5.44 -16.21 30.55
C ASP A 61 4.90 -14.94 29.88
N TRP A 62 3.65 -15.02 29.45
CA TRP A 62 2.96 -13.92 28.77
C TRP A 62 2.76 -12.71 29.69
N GLY A 63 2.63 -12.92 31.01
CA GLY A 63 2.55 -11.82 31.96
C GLY A 63 3.82 -11.00 31.98
N ALA A 64 4.96 -11.66 32.18
CA ALA A 64 6.27 -11.01 32.14
C ALA A 64 6.57 -10.37 30.77
N PHE A 65 6.17 -11.02 29.68
CA PHE A 65 6.34 -10.47 28.33
C PHE A 65 5.57 -9.14 28.15
N PHE A 66 4.29 -9.12 28.48
CA PHE A 66 3.46 -7.92 28.31
C PHE A 66 3.91 -6.77 29.22
N GLU A 67 4.33 -7.06 30.44
CA GLU A 67 4.90 -6.06 31.34
C GLU A 67 6.21 -5.49 30.79
N ALA A 68 7.12 -6.34 30.34
CA ALA A 68 8.40 -5.92 29.76
C ALA A 68 8.22 -5.12 28.46
N ALA A 69 7.21 -5.44 27.65
CA ALA A 69 6.86 -4.71 26.45
C ALA A 69 6.09 -3.40 26.71
N GLY A 70 5.72 -3.10 27.96
CA GLY A 70 5.08 -1.83 28.35
C GLY A 70 3.56 -1.79 28.15
N PHE A 71 2.91 -2.89 27.79
CA PHE A 71 1.44 -2.97 27.63
C PHE A 71 0.80 -3.99 28.57
N GLY A 72 1.33 -4.11 29.77
CA GLY A 72 0.86 -4.97 30.84
C GLY A 72 -0.60 -4.76 31.26
N GLN A 73 -1.20 -3.60 30.98
CA GLN A 73 -2.59 -3.31 31.33
C GLN A 73 -3.60 -3.70 30.23
N GLN A 74 -3.15 -4.00 29.02
CA GLN A 74 -4.05 -4.38 27.93
C GLN A 74 -4.67 -5.75 28.18
N GLN A 75 -6.00 -5.84 28.09
CA GLN A 75 -6.75 -7.06 28.38
C GLN A 75 -6.93 -7.96 27.15
N VAL A 76 -6.93 -7.35 25.96
CA VAL A 76 -7.08 -8.02 24.67
C VAL A 76 -5.97 -7.57 23.75
N VAL A 77 -5.37 -8.51 23.04
CA VAL A 77 -4.32 -8.29 22.03
C VAL A 77 -4.67 -9.10 20.79
N VAL A 78 -4.48 -8.52 19.62
CA VAL A 78 -4.69 -9.25 18.36
C VAL A 78 -3.48 -10.16 18.09
N ALA A 79 -3.71 -11.47 18.10
CA ALA A 79 -2.72 -12.46 17.67
C ALA A 79 -2.75 -12.53 16.14
N TRP A 80 -1.96 -11.66 15.48
CA TRP A 80 -1.96 -11.50 14.02
C TRP A 80 -1.71 -12.82 13.27
N GLN A 81 -0.77 -13.64 13.78
CA GLN A 81 -0.48 -14.98 13.25
C GLN A 81 -0.53 -16.00 14.39
N PRO A 82 -1.70 -16.60 14.71
CA PRO A 82 -1.83 -17.53 15.83
C PRO A 82 -0.87 -18.72 15.78
N THR A 83 -0.60 -19.25 14.57
CA THR A 83 0.35 -20.35 14.39
C THR A 83 1.77 -19.99 14.83
N ALA A 84 2.22 -18.79 14.43
CA ALA A 84 3.53 -18.28 14.82
C ALA A 84 3.61 -18.02 16.33
N VAL A 85 2.59 -17.39 16.91
CA VAL A 85 2.52 -17.13 18.36
C VAL A 85 2.60 -18.42 19.17
N LYS A 86 1.82 -19.46 18.80
CA LYS A 86 1.81 -20.78 19.44
C LYS A 86 3.17 -21.48 19.26
N GLY A 87 3.70 -21.48 18.04
CA GLY A 87 4.96 -22.13 17.72
C GLY A 87 6.16 -21.49 18.43
N VAL A 88 6.25 -20.17 18.42
CA VAL A 88 7.34 -19.45 19.13
C VAL A 88 7.25 -19.68 20.66
N ALA A 89 6.06 -19.67 21.26
CA ALA A 89 5.90 -19.97 22.67
C ALA A 89 6.39 -21.39 23.01
N ALA A 90 6.08 -22.38 22.18
CA ALA A 90 6.58 -23.75 22.33
C ALA A 90 8.12 -23.84 22.20
N LEU A 91 8.69 -23.07 21.25
CA LEU A 91 10.15 -22.99 21.09
C LEU A 91 10.83 -22.34 22.31
N VAL A 92 10.23 -21.30 22.90
CA VAL A 92 10.73 -20.68 24.13
C VAL A 92 10.84 -21.70 25.25
N ALA A 93 9.87 -22.60 25.40
CA ALA A 93 9.88 -23.65 26.42
C ALA A 93 10.86 -24.80 26.13
N SER A 94 11.13 -25.07 24.84
CA SER A 94 11.86 -26.30 24.46
C SER A 94 13.32 -26.08 24.02
N GLN A 95 13.65 -24.87 23.55
CA GLN A 95 14.99 -24.56 23.07
C GLN A 95 15.91 -24.06 24.19
N PRO A 96 17.22 -24.38 24.12
CA PRO A 96 18.17 -23.92 25.14
C PRO A 96 18.21 -22.39 25.27
N LEU A 97 18.28 -21.90 26.50
CA LEU A 97 18.37 -20.46 26.76
C LEU A 97 19.56 -19.78 26.06
N ASP A 98 20.70 -20.48 25.94
CA ASP A 98 21.88 -19.93 25.28
C ASP A 98 21.66 -19.76 23.76
N SER A 99 20.84 -20.61 23.13
CA SER A 99 20.43 -20.42 21.73
C SER A 99 19.60 -19.12 21.56
N TRP A 100 18.68 -18.85 22.48
CA TRP A 100 17.91 -17.60 22.48
C TRP A 100 18.78 -16.37 22.73
N LYS A 101 19.75 -16.46 23.64
CA LYS A 101 20.70 -15.37 23.88
C LYS A 101 21.54 -15.07 22.65
N ASP A 102 22.03 -16.09 21.95
CA ASP A 102 22.84 -15.91 20.74
C ASP A 102 21.98 -15.40 19.57
N TYR A 103 20.74 -15.84 19.46
CA TYR A 103 19.75 -15.33 18.53
C TYR A 103 19.50 -13.82 18.73
N LEU A 104 19.18 -13.40 19.94
CA LEU A 104 18.93 -12.00 20.27
C LEU A 104 20.18 -11.12 20.08
N ARG A 105 21.37 -11.62 20.45
CA ARG A 105 22.64 -10.93 20.20
C ARG A 105 22.91 -10.72 18.72
N PHE A 106 22.69 -11.77 17.93
CA PHE A 106 22.87 -11.70 16.49
C PHE A 106 21.92 -10.68 15.87
N HIS A 107 20.64 -10.70 16.20
CA HIS A 107 19.67 -9.73 15.70
C HIS A 107 19.98 -8.30 16.12
N LEU A 108 20.35 -8.07 17.36
CA LEU A 108 20.78 -6.75 17.81
C LEU A 108 21.94 -6.20 16.97
N ILE A 109 22.94 -7.04 16.68
CA ILE A 109 24.10 -6.67 15.84
C ILE A 109 23.67 -6.47 14.39
N HIS A 110 22.85 -7.38 13.86
CA HIS A 110 22.39 -7.36 12.47
C HIS A 110 21.57 -6.10 12.17
N ASP A 111 20.58 -5.80 13.01
CA ASP A 111 19.65 -4.70 12.82
C ASP A 111 20.34 -3.32 12.95
N ASN A 112 21.44 -3.28 13.69
CA ASN A 112 22.24 -2.07 13.88
C ASN A 112 23.53 -2.03 13.05
N ALA A 113 23.75 -2.98 12.14
CA ALA A 113 25.02 -3.14 11.43
C ALA A 113 25.49 -1.89 10.70
N ASP A 114 24.55 -1.11 10.12
CA ASP A 114 24.86 0.10 9.34
C ASP A 114 25.30 1.30 10.20
N VAL A 115 25.02 1.28 11.51
CA VAL A 115 25.43 2.29 12.50
C VAL A 115 26.53 1.81 13.45
N LEU A 116 26.95 0.54 13.33
CA LEU A 116 28.09 -0.03 14.02
C LEU A 116 29.44 0.26 13.27
N PRO A 117 30.61 -0.10 13.85
CA PRO A 117 31.90 0.05 13.19
C PRO A 117 31.89 -0.54 11.77
N ARG A 118 32.69 0.05 10.90
CA ARG A 118 32.74 -0.22 9.45
C ARG A 118 32.72 -1.72 9.06
N ALA A 119 33.42 -2.58 9.81
CA ALA A 119 33.47 -4.01 9.52
C ALA A 119 32.10 -4.71 9.58
N PHE A 120 31.19 -4.25 10.46
CA PHE A 120 29.81 -4.76 10.55
C PHE A 120 28.98 -4.30 9.35
N ALA A 121 29.05 -3.03 9.00
CA ALA A 121 28.35 -2.48 7.85
C ALA A 121 28.78 -3.17 6.54
N GLU A 122 30.09 -3.39 6.34
CA GLU A 122 30.63 -4.11 5.19
C GLU A 122 30.15 -5.57 5.14
N ALA A 123 30.13 -6.26 6.29
CA ALA A 123 29.65 -7.63 6.35
C ALA A 123 28.14 -7.71 6.02
N SER A 124 27.35 -6.78 6.51
CA SER A 124 25.92 -6.68 6.23
C SER A 124 25.64 -6.33 4.77
N ALA A 125 26.35 -5.36 4.22
CA ALA A 125 26.25 -4.97 2.81
C ALA A 125 26.59 -6.12 1.87
N ALA A 126 27.67 -6.87 2.16
CA ALA A 126 28.05 -8.05 1.38
C ALA A 126 26.96 -9.15 1.40
N MET A 127 26.30 -9.36 2.54
CA MET A 127 25.21 -10.33 2.65
C MET A 127 23.97 -9.91 1.83
N ARG A 128 23.65 -8.63 1.82
CA ARG A 128 22.51 -8.09 1.07
C ARG A 128 22.79 -7.88 -0.42
N GLY A 129 24.05 -8.02 -0.86
CA GLY A 129 24.49 -7.63 -2.20
C GLY A 129 24.41 -6.11 -2.43
N ASP A 130 24.46 -5.34 -1.35
CA ASP A 130 24.33 -3.89 -1.38
C ASP A 130 25.69 -3.24 -1.66
N GLN A 131 25.77 -2.48 -2.76
CA GLN A 131 27.00 -1.79 -3.19
C GLN A 131 26.90 -0.27 -3.06
N ARG A 132 25.87 0.24 -2.36
CA ARG A 132 25.70 1.68 -2.19
C ARG A 132 26.88 2.30 -1.43
N PRO A 133 27.34 3.49 -1.83
CA PRO A 133 28.32 4.27 -1.08
C PRO A 133 27.82 4.60 0.34
N ARG A 134 28.75 4.84 1.25
CA ARG A 134 28.43 5.08 2.67
C ARG A 134 27.49 6.27 2.89
N ASP A 135 27.60 7.33 2.11
CA ASP A 135 26.73 8.50 2.18
C ASP A 135 25.29 8.18 1.80
N GLN A 136 25.08 7.30 0.79
CA GLN A 136 23.76 6.83 0.42
C GLN A 136 23.16 5.88 1.49
N LEU A 137 23.99 5.04 2.12
CA LEU A 137 23.55 4.22 3.26
C LEU A 137 23.16 5.09 4.45
N ALA A 138 23.95 6.11 4.79
CA ALA A 138 23.65 7.04 5.86
C ALA A 138 22.33 7.81 5.59
N LEU A 139 22.13 8.24 4.35
CA LEU A 139 20.87 8.88 3.95
C LEU A 139 19.69 7.93 4.10
N ALA A 140 19.79 6.70 3.62
CA ALA A 140 18.75 5.69 3.73
C ALA A 140 18.41 5.37 5.20
N THR A 141 19.43 5.21 6.06
CA THR A 141 19.25 5.00 7.50
C THR A 141 18.53 6.18 8.15
N THR A 142 18.94 7.42 7.82
CA THR A 142 18.27 8.63 8.34
C THR A 142 16.83 8.73 7.86
N GLN A 143 16.56 8.44 6.58
CA GLN A 143 15.21 8.43 6.03
C GLN A 143 14.30 7.40 6.68
N SER A 144 14.84 6.21 6.99
CA SER A 144 14.07 5.17 7.70
C SER A 144 13.80 5.56 9.17
N ALA A 145 14.79 6.14 9.84
CA ALA A 145 14.71 6.47 11.25
C ALA A 145 13.83 7.70 11.55
N MET A 146 13.86 8.70 10.67
CA MET A 146 13.19 10.00 10.86
C MET A 146 12.36 10.37 9.62
N ALA A 147 11.57 9.42 9.13
CA ALA A 147 10.87 9.52 7.85
C ALA A 147 9.96 10.75 7.75
N ASP A 148 9.22 11.08 8.82
CA ASP A 148 8.32 12.24 8.87
C ASP A 148 9.11 13.57 8.82
N ALA A 149 10.17 13.69 9.61
CA ALA A 149 11.01 14.89 9.62
C ALA A 149 11.66 15.15 8.23
N ILE A 150 12.15 14.10 7.57
CA ILE A 150 12.66 14.20 6.20
C ILE A 150 11.53 14.52 5.23
N GLY A 151 10.35 13.95 5.44
CA GLY A 151 9.12 14.21 4.68
C GLY A 151 8.72 15.68 4.72
N GLN A 152 8.86 16.34 5.87
CA GLN A 152 8.59 17.77 6.03
C GLN A 152 9.52 18.61 5.14
N LEU A 153 10.82 18.30 5.12
CA LEU A 153 11.78 18.98 4.26
C LEU A 153 11.49 18.74 2.77
N TYR A 154 11.13 17.50 2.42
CA TYR A 154 10.77 17.13 1.05
C TYR A 154 9.52 17.90 0.59
N ALA A 155 8.45 17.88 1.39
CA ALA A 155 7.20 18.55 1.07
C ALA A 155 7.38 20.06 0.90
N ALA A 156 8.12 20.72 1.81
CA ALA A 156 8.42 22.14 1.74
C ALA A 156 9.12 22.55 0.43
N ARG A 157 9.90 21.65 -0.17
CA ARG A 157 10.64 21.91 -1.40
C ARG A 157 9.88 21.55 -2.67
N TYR A 158 9.11 20.45 -2.67
CA TYR A 158 8.62 19.81 -3.89
C TYR A 158 7.11 19.76 -4.03
N PHE A 159 6.33 20.06 -2.98
CA PHE A 159 4.89 19.99 -3.04
C PHE A 159 4.21 21.07 -2.18
N SER A 160 3.88 22.19 -2.82
CA SER A 160 3.35 23.38 -2.17
C SER A 160 1.90 23.19 -1.66
N ALA A 161 1.47 24.04 -0.72
CA ALA A 161 0.10 24.10 -0.25
C ALA A 161 -0.91 24.40 -1.38
N ALA A 162 -0.52 25.19 -2.39
CA ALA A 162 -1.35 25.45 -3.56
C ALA A 162 -1.61 24.18 -4.39
N GLN A 163 -0.56 23.36 -4.59
CA GLN A 163 -0.69 22.05 -5.26
C GLN A 163 -1.59 21.11 -4.45
N LYS A 164 -1.40 21.02 -3.12
CA LYS A 164 -2.26 20.25 -2.22
C LYS A 164 -3.73 20.69 -2.36
N THR A 165 -3.99 21.98 -2.35
CA THR A 165 -5.34 22.54 -2.51
C THR A 165 -5.95 22.17 -3.87
N ARG A 166 -5.17 22.27 -4.97
CA ARG A 166 -5.64 21.92 -6.32
C ARG A 166 -6.01 20.45 -6.43
N VAL A 167 -5.13 19.55 -5.94
CA VAL A 167 -5.40 18.10 -5.98
C VAL A 167 -6.60 17.75 -5.10
N ASN A 168 -6.75 18.35 -3.91
CA ASN A 168 -7.94 18.17 -3.06
C ASN A 168 -9.23 18.59 -3.77
N GLY A 169 -9.21 19.63 -4.60
CA GLY A 169 -10.35 20.03 -5.44
C GLY A 169 -10.74 18.94 -6.44
N ILE A 170 -9.74 18.33 -7.10
CA ILE A 170 -9.95 17.21 -8.04
C ILE A 170 -10.54 15.99 -7.32
N ILE A 171 -10.00 15.64 -6.14
CA ILE A 171 -10.51 14.52 -5.34
C ILE A 171 -12.00 14.69 -5.04
N LYS A 172 -12.40 15.87 -4.57
CA LYS A 172 -13.82 16.15 -4.26
C LYS A 172 -14.71 15.95 -5.48
N ASN A 173 -14.25 16.38 -6.65
CA ASN A 173 -15.03 16.23 -7.88
C ASN A 173 -15.10 14.76 -8.34
N VAL A 174 -13.97 14.03 -8.26
CA VAL A 174 -13.91 12.59 -8.61
C VAL A 174 -14.76 11.77 -7.63
N ALA A 175 -14.67 12.07 -6.32
CA ALA A 175 -15.49 11.43 -5.30
C ALA A 175 -16.99 11.64 -5.54
N ALA A 176 -17.39 12.86 -5.91
CA ALA A 176 -18.79 13.16 -6.23
C ALA A 176 -19.27 12.37 -7.46
N ALA A 177 -18.47 12.28 -8.52
CA ALA A 177 -18.80 11.50 -9.70
C ALA A 177 -18.86 10.00 -9.38
N PHE A 178 -17.88 9.47 -8.66
CA PHE A 178 -17.86 8.06 -8.28
C PHE A 178 -19.02 7.69 -7.34
N ARG A 179 -19.40 8.60 -6.44
CA ARG A 179 -20.57 8.44 -5.58
C ARG A 179 -21.88 8.29 -6.39
N GLU A 180 -22.04 9.02 -7.49
CA GLU A 180 -23.18 8.87 -8.40
C GLU A 180 -23.17 7.47 -9.04
N HIS A 181 -22.02 6.99 -9.52
CA HIS A 181 -21.88 5.63 -10.08
C HIS A 181 -22.26 4.55 -9.06
N VAL A 182 -21.81 4.68 -7.82
CA VAL A 182 -22.17 3.73 -6.75
C VAL A 182 -23.66 3.77 -6.44
N ALA A 183 -24.29 4.96 -6.49
CA ALA A 183 -25.73 5.10 -6.28
C ALA A 183 -26.53 4.38 -7.37
N ASP A 184 -26.02 4.34 -8.59
CA ASP A 184 -26.67 3.74 -9.75
C ASP A 184 -26.22 2.30 -10.05
N ALA A 185 -25.20 1.78 -9.35
CA ALA A 185 -24.63 0.46 -9.58
C ALA A 185 -25.66 -0.66 -9.44
N ALA A 186 -26.04 -1.29 -10.57
CA ALA A 186 -27.10 -2.30 -10.64
C ALA A 186 -26.75 -3.61 -9.90
N TRP A 187 -25.48 -3.89 -9.72
CA TRP A 187 -25.00 -5.11 -9.05
C TRP A 187 -25.10 -5.02 -7.52
N LEU A 188 -25.14 -3.81 -6.92
CA LEU A 188 -25.33 -3.62 -5.49
C LEU A 188 -26.79 -3.76 -5.07
N SER A 189 -27.04 -4.56 -4.05
CA SER A 189 -28.33 -4.60 -3.36
C SER A 189 -28.60 -3.24 -2.67
N PRO A 190 -29.86 -2.90 -2.39
CA PRO A 190 -30.18 -1.65 -1.71
C PRO A 190 -29.45 -1.45 -0.38
N THR A 191 -29.32 -2.51 0.42
CA THR A 191 -28.61 -2.48 1.71
C THR A 191 -27.11 -2.25 1.52
N SER A 192 -26.48 -3.02 0.64
CA SER A 192 -25.04 -2.88 0.35
C SER A 192 -24.70 -1.52 -0.27
N ARG A 193 -25.59 -0.98 -1.11
CA ARG A 193 -25.45 0.37 -1.68
C ARG A 193 -25.41 1.45 -0.60
N LEU A 194 -26.23 1.37 0.44
CA LEU A 194 -26.20 2.31 1.56
C LEU A 194 -24.84 2.29 2.29
N VAL A 195 -24.30 1.10 2.50
CA VAL A 195 -22.96 0.93 3.12
C VAL A 195 -21.87 1.50 2.21
N ALA A 196 -21.91 1.19 0.92
CA ALA A 196 -20.96 1.71 -0.07
C ALA A 196 -20.95 3.24 -0.10
N LEU A 197 -22.13 3.87 -0.15
CA LEU A 197 -22.28 5.34 -0.11
C LEU A 197 -21.73 5.91 1.21
N ALA A 198 -22.02 5.28 2.34
CA ALA A 198 -21.51 5.72 3.64
C ALA A 198 -19.97 5.61 3.74
N LYS A 199 -19.36 4.61 3.07
CA LYS A 199 -17.89 4.51 2.97
C LYS A 199 -17.30 5.65 2.18
N ILE A 200 -17.88 5.99 1.02
CA ILE A 200 -17.41 7.11 0.20
C ILE A 200 -17.58 8.45 0.93
N ASP A 201 -18.73 8.65 1.58
CA ASP A 201 -19.04 9.89 2.31
C ASP A 201 -18.11 10.13 3.51
N ARG A 202 -17.51 9.07 4.07
CA ARG A 202 -16.57 9.11 5.21
C ARG A 202 -15.11 8.90 4.82
N LEU A 203 -14.84 8.68 3.54
CA LEU A 203 -13.51 8.36 3.06
C LEU A 203 -12.54 9.53 3.28
N TYR A 204 -11.48 9.30 4.05
CA TYR A 204 -10.40 10.26 4.17
C TYR A 204 -9.39 10.06 3.04
N VAL A 205 -9.02 11.15 2.39
CA VAL A 205 -7.99 11.15 1.35
C VAL A 205 -6.89 12.13 1.72
N GLY A 206 -5.76 11.61 2.14
CA GLY A 206 -4.57 12.37 2.46
C GLY A 206 -3.72 12.68 1.22
N ILE A 207 -3.35 13.96 1.02
CA ILE A 207 -2.61 14.42 -0.16
C ILE A 207 -1.30 15.07 0.20
N GLY A 208 -0.23 14.52 -0.35
CA GLY A 208 1.12 15.06 -0.33
C GLY A 208 1.84 14.88 1.00
N TYR A 209 1.24 15.37 2.07
CA TYR A 209 1.80 15.38 3.42
C TYR A 209 0.71 15.58 4.48
N PRO A 210 0.95 15.17 5.75
CA PRO A 210 -0.01 15.31 6.85
C PRO A 210 -0.32 16.80 7.14
N ASP A 211 -1.50 17.05 7.71
CA ASP A 211 -1.90 18.39 8.12
C ASP A 211 -1.16 18.86 9.39
N ALA A 212 -0.73 17.91 10.22
CA ALA A 212 0.10 18.15 11.39
C ALA A 212 1.34 17.25 11.33
N TRP A 213 2.50 17.87 11.48
CA TRP A 213 3.78 17.18 11.51
C TRP A 213 4.06 16.62 12.91
N GLU A 214 4.80 15.51 12.96
CA GLU A 214 5.30 14.97 14.21
C GLU A 214 6.32 15.94 14.85
N ASP A 215 6.21 16.16 16.16
CA ASP A 215 7.17 16.96 16.91
C ASP A 215 8.38 16.11 17.28
N TRP A 216 9.55 16.48 16.77
CA TRP A 216 10.82 15.83 17.01
C TRP A 216 11.71 16.56 18.03
N SER A 217 11.20 17.59 18.69
CA SER A 217 11.97 18.42 19.63
C SER A 217 12.45 17.67 20.88
N ASP A 218 11.81 16.55 21.22
CA ASP A 218 12.19 15.66 22.31
C ASP A 218 13.36 14.73 22.00
N LEU A 219 13.75 14.63 20.70
CA LEU A 219 14.82 13.73 20.26
C LEU A 219 16.19 14.42 20.28
N ARG A 220 17.09 13.91 21.13
CA ARG A 220 18.49 14.33 21.11
C ARG A 220 19.30 13.52 20.11
N ILE A 221 19.94 14.19 19.18
CA ILE A 221 20.91 13.61 18.23
C ILE A 221 22.34 14.02 18.61
N ASP A 222 23.24 13.04 18.64
CA ASP A 222 24.67 13.24 18.85
C ASP A 222 25.43 12.83 17.59
N SER A 223 26.17 13.76 16.99
CA SER A 223 26.90 13.55 15.72
C SER A 223 28.03 12.53 15.83
N THR A 224 28.44 12.15 17.05
CA THR A 224 29.53 11.22 17.33
C THR A 224 29.07 9.86 17.79
N ASP A 225 27.75 9.66 17.98
CA ASP A 225 27.16 8.45 18.54
C ASP A 225 26.02 7.91 17.67
N ALA A 226 26.37 7.33 16.53
CA ALA A 226 25.39 6.80 15.56
C ALA A 226 24.52 5.68 16.15
N PHE A 227 25.12 4.76 16.92
CA PHE A 227 24.38 3.65 17.56
C PHE A 227 23.44 4.18 18.65
N GLY A 228 23.91 5.08 19.52
CA GLY A 228 23.06 5.68 20.52
C GLY A 228 21.93 6.54 19.91
N ASN A 229 22.13 7.16 18.75
CA ASN A 229 21.05 7.81 18.00
C ASN A 229 20.00 6.81 17.57
N ALA A 230 20.39 5.66 17.01
CA ALA A 230 19.46 4.61 16.61
C ALA A 230 18.64 4.10 17.81
N GLN A 231 19.28 3.89 18.95
CA GLN A 231 18.58 3.47 20.18
C GLN A 231 17.58 4.54 20.66
N ARG A 232 17.99 5.82 20.73
CA ARG A 232 17.09 6.91 21.14
C ARG A 232 15.88 7.04 20.23
N ILE A 233 16.06 6.82 18.92
CA ILE A 233 14.95 6.81 17.95
C ILE A 233 14.04 5.61 18.21
N ALA A 234 14.58 4.41 18.39
CA ALA A 234 13.79 3.20 18.67
C ALA A 234 12.98 3.33 19.97
N ASP A 235 13.61 3.85 21.03
CA ASP A 235 12.94 4.13 22.30
C ASP A 235 11.80 5.14 22.13
N ARG A 236 12.03 6.19 21.34
CA ARG A 236 11.01 7.20 21.05
C ARG A 236 9.83 6.58 20.30
N GLN A 237 10.10 5.83 19.23
CA GLN A 237 9.07 5.16 18.45
C GLN A 237 8.25 4.20 19.32
N HIS A 238 8.91 3.44 20.21
CA HIS A 238 8.23 2.55 21.14
C HIS A 238 7.32 3.32 22.12
N ARG A 239 7.82 4.40 22.74
CA ARG A 239 6.98 5.25 23.61
C ARG A 239 5.78 5.84 22.89
N HIS A 240 5.95 6.29 21.63
CA HIS A 240 4.85 6.81 20.83
C HIS A 240 3.82 5.72 20.50
N ALA A 241 4.27 4.50 20.18
CA ALA A 241 3.37 3.36 19.96
C ALA A 241 2.56 3.03 21.22
N LEU A 242 3.20 2.99 22.40
CA LEU A 242 2.51 2.76 23.68
C LEU A 242 1.51 3.88 24.00
N ALA A 243 1.87 5.13 23.74
CA ALA A 243 0.99 6.28 24.00
C ALA A 243 -0.27 6.30 23.10
N ARG A 244 -0.32 5.46 22.06
CA ARG A 244 -1.49 5.30 21.19
C ARG A 244 -2.50 4.26 21.68
N LEU A 245 -2.08 3.33 22.56
CA LEU A 245 -2.92 2.21 23.02
C LEU A 245 -4.23 2.68 23.66
N ASP A 246 -4.19 3.81 24.38
CA ASP A 246 -5.35 4.36 25.10
C ASP A 246 -6.02 5.53 24.35
N LYS A 247 -5.59 5.82 23.13
CA LYS A 247 -6.20 6.89 22.31
C LYS A 247 -7.28 6.33 21.40
N PRO A 248 -8.33 7.11 21.14
CA PRO A 248 -9.25 6.81 20.07
C PRO A 248 -8.49 6.68 18.75
N TYR A 249 -8.96 5.81 17.91
CA TYR A 249 -8.51 5.67 16.54
C TYR A 249 -8.60 7.02 15.79
N ASP A 250 -7.51 7.39 15.10
CA ASP A 250 -7.45 8.59 14.26
C ASP A 250 -7.49 8.19 12.78
N PRO A 251 -8.59 8.46 12.05
CA PRO A 251 -8.68 8.15 10.62
C PRO A 251 -7.73 9.00 9.76
N HIS A 252 -7.15 10.08 10.32
CA HIS A 252 -6.22 10.96 9.63
C HIS A 252 -4.75 10.61 9.89
N GLU A 253 -4.49 9.50 10.59
CA GLU A 253 -3.13 9.07 10.85
C GLU A 253 -2.39 8.82 9.54
N TRP A 254 -1.25 9.47 9.39
CA TRP A 254 -0.43 9.41 8.19
C TRP A 254 0.68 8.36 8.35
N VAL A 255 0.67 7.32 7.52
CA VAL A 255 1.64 6.21 7.62
C VAL A 255 2.67 6.18 6.50
N LEU A 256 2.43 6.94 5.41
CA LEU A 256 3.29 6.95 4.23
C LEU A 256 4.14 8.23 4.19
N PRO A 257 5.48 8.15 4.32
CA PRO A 257 6.32 9.33 4.28
C PRO A 257 6.20 10.10 2.96
N PRO A 258 6.13 11.44 2.97
CA PRO A 258 5.95 12.27 1.78
C PRO A 258 6.96 12.08 0.66
N GLN A 259 8.19 11.68 0.97
CA GLN A 259 9.25 11.38 0.01
C GLN A 259 9.16 10.00 -0.63
N THR A 260 8.21 9.17 -0.22
CA THR A 260 7.99 7.85 -0.80
C THR A 260 7.19 7.95 -2.10
N VAL A 261 7.63 7.30 -3.17
CA VAL A 261 6.82 7.21 -4.40
C VAL A 261 5.78 6.12 -4.21
N GLY A 262 4.57 6.49 -3.84
CA GLY A 262 3.50 5.53 -3.59
C GLY A 262 2.22 6.16 -3.06
N ALA A 263 1.20 5.31 -2.99
CA ALA A 263 -0.05 5.51 -2.27
C ALA A 263 -0.28 4.33 -1.34
N VAL A 264 -1.06 4.51 -0.30
CA VAL A 264 -1.45 3.44 0.62
C VAL A 264 -2.93 3.52 0.94
N LEU A 265 -3.61 2.38 0.83
CA LEU A 265 -5.00 2.21 1.21
C LEU A 265 -5.05 1.50 2.57
N ILE A 266 -5.80 2.05 3.50
CA ILE A 266 -5.97 1.48 4.85
C ILE A 266 -7.46 1.30 5.08
N PHE A 267 -7.95 0.10 4.78
CA PHE A 267 -9.39 -0.22 4.88
C PHE A 267 -9.91 -0.10 6.30
N GLN A 268 -9.07 -0.44 7.30
CA GLN A 268 -9.36 -0.29 8.73
C GLN A 268 -9.53 1.17 9.14
N GLN A 269 -9.01 2.11 8.34
CA GLN A 269 -9.17 3.54 8.54
C GLN A 269 -10.25 4.16 7.66
N ASN A 270 -10.75 3.43 6.69
CA ASN A 270 -11.51 4.00 5.58
C ASN A 270 -10.79 5.23 5.01
N ALA A 271 -9.48 5.07 4.77
CA ALA A 271 -8.57 6.14 4.38
C ALA A 271 -7.57 5.66 3.34
N TYR A 272 -7.15 6.57 2.46
CA TYR A 272 -5.98 6.36 1.63
C TYR A 272 -5.16 7.65 1.48
N THR A 273 -3.85 7.50 1.25
CA THR A 273 -2.93 8.62 1.18
C THR A 273 -2.03 8.52 -0.03
N PHE A 274 -1.80 9.68 -0.66
CA PHE A 274 -0.86 9.87 -1.77
C PHE A 274 0.32 10.69 -1.29
N ALA A 275 1.51 10.12 -1.29
CA ALA A 275 2.71 10.85 -0.91
C ALA A 275 3.09 11.91 -1.94
N ALA A 276 3.73 13.00 -1.49
CA ALA A 276 4.14 14.11 -2.36
C ALA A 276 5.06 13.67 -3.51
N ALA A 277 5.88 12.63 -3.30
CA ALA A 277 6.77 12.11 -4.33
C ALA A 277 6.03 11.38 -5.46
N LEU A 278 4.85 10.81 -5.19
CA LEU A 278 3.99 10.26 -6.25
C LEU A 278 3.33 11.38 -7.08
N LEU A 279 3.06 12.53 -6.43
CA LEU A 279 2.43 13.70 -7.04
C LEU A 279 3.46 14.56 -7.78
N GLN A 280 4.19 13.92 -8.68
CA GLN A 280 5.20 14.51 -9.57
C GLN A 280 4.97 14.01 -11.02
N PRO A 281 5.50 14.69 -12.05
CA PRO A 281 5.41 14.22 -13.41
C PRO A 281 5.94 12.78 -13.58
N PRO A 282 5.29 11.92 -14.38
CA PRO A 282 4.18 12.22 -15.30
C PRO A 282 2.76 12.10 -14.66
N LYS A 283 2.64 11.69 -13.39
CA LYS A 283 1.34 11.45 -12.74
C LYS A 283 0.62 12.74 -12.35
N TYR A 284 1.37 13.75 -11.95
CA TYR A 284 0.86 15.08 -11.66
C TYR A 284 1.89 16.15 -12.07
N ASP A 285 1.46 17.12 -12.86
CA ASP A 285 2.20 18.33 -13.20
C ASP A 285 1.37 19.56 -12.80
N SER A 286 1.92 20.40 -11.94
CA SER A 286 1.22 21.61 -11.47
C SER A 286 0.93 22.62 -12.55
N THR A 287 1.63 22.54 -13.70
CA THR A 287 1.48 23.42 -14.87
C THR A 287 0.54 22.84 -15.94
N ALA A 288 0.18 21.56 -15.82
CA ALA A 288 -0.71 20.91 -16.78
C ALA A 288 -2.15 21.47 -16.71
N SER A 289 -2.88 21.31 -17.81
CA SER A 289 -4.30 21.65 -17.86
C SER A 289 -5.13 20.80 -16.90
N ASP A 290 -6.35 21.22 -16.61
CA ASP A 290 -7.29 20.42 -15.82
C ASP A 290 -7.60 19.10 -16.53
N ALA A 291 -7.78 19.08 -17.85
CA ALA A 291 -8.01 17.86 -18.61
C ALA A 291 -6.89 16.82 -18.36
N ALA A 292 -5.62 17.24 -18.53
CA ALA A 292 -4.47 16.38 -18.28
C ALA A 292 -4.37 15.93 -16.81
N THR A 293 -4.67 16.83 -15.87
CA THR A 293 -4.59 16.51 -14.44
C THR A 293 -5.67 15.49 -14.04
N TYR A 294 -6.92 15.67 -14.50
CA TYR A 294 -7.97 14.68 -14.26
C TYR A 294 -7.66 13.34 -14.94
N GLY A 295 -7.12 13.36 -16.18
CA GLY A 295 -6.78 12.15 -16.91
C GLY A 295 -5.67 11.34 -16.26
N ALA A 296 -4.66 11.99 -15.70
CA ALA A 296 -3.56 11.33 -15.00
C ALA A 296 -3.92 11.02 -13.54
N ILE A 297 -3.67 11.96 -12.63
CA ILE A 297 -3.83 11.72 -11.19
C ILE A 297 -5.30 11.53 -10.79
N GLY A 298 -6.25 12.20 -11.47
CA GLY A 298 -7.68 12.03 -11.18
C GLY A 298 -8.15 10.59 -11.39
N ALA A 299 -7.72 9.93 -12.46
CA ALA A 299 -8.05 8.53 -12.72
C ALA A 299 -7.42 7.58 -11.70
N ILE A 300 -6.18 7.83 -11.26
CA ILE A 300 -5.52 7.04 -10.20
C ILE A 300 -6.27 7.20 -8.86
N ILE A 301 -6.67 8.42 -8.52
CA ILE A 301 -7.46 8.70 -7.31
C ILE A 301 -8.79 7.93 -7.35
N GLY A 302 -9.50 7.95 -8.48
CA GLY A 302 -10.75 7.23 -8.63
C GLY A 302 -10.58 5.71 -8.60
N HIS A 303 -9.48 5.18 -9.14
CA HIS A 303 -9.08 3.79 -9.06
C HIS A 303 -8.96 3.36 -7.59
N ASP A 304 -8.10 4.03 -6.81
CA ASP A 304 -7.89 3.70 -5.40
C ASP A 304 -9.17 3.86 -4.57
N MET A 305 -9.99 4.87 -4.88
CA MET A 305 -11.30 5.06 -4.25
C MET A 305 -12.24 3.88 -4.49
N SER A 306 -12.22 3.28 -5.68
CA SER A 306 -13.09 2.15 -6.02
C SER A 306 -12.81 0.91 -5.17
N HIS A 307 -11.57 0.72 -4.71
CA HIS A 307 -11.21 -0.39 -3.84
C HIS A 307 -11.91 -0.38 -2.48
N PHE A 308 -12.38 0.78 -2.02
CA PHE A 308 -13.16 0.83 -0.77
C PHE A 308 -14.55 0.23 -0.90
N VAL A 309 -15.05 0.04 -2.13
CA VAL A 309 -16.39 -0.50 -2.39
C VAL A 309 -16.40 -1.77 -3.24
N ASP A 310 -15.26 -2.20 -3.78
CA ASP A 310 -15.10 -3.46 -4.51
C ASP A 310 -14.82 -4.66 -3.58
N VAL A 311 -14.28 -5.75 -4.12
CA VAL A 311 -13.99 -6.99 -3.37
C VAL A 311 -13.00 -6.81 -2.24
N LEU A 312 -12.07 -5.83 -2.33
CA LEU A 312 -11.08 -5.53 -1.29
C LEU A 312 -11.74 -4.83 -0.11
N GLY A 313 -12.58 -3.84 -0.38
CA GLY A 313 -13.29 -3.07 0.63
C GLY A 313 -14.55 -3.76 1.18
N ALA A 314 -15.00 -4.85 0.55
CA ALA A 314 -16.23 -5.57 0.92
C ALA A 314 -16.21 -6.17 2.34
N ASP A 315 -15.02 -6.39 2.90
CA ASP A 315 -14.85 -6.96 4.22
C ASP A 315 -14.71 -5.91 5.35
N TYR A 316 -14.79 -4.59 5.01
CA TYR A 316 -14.61 -3.49 5.97
C TYR A 316 -15.80 -2.54 5.94
N GLU A 317 -16.38 -2.28 7.11
CA GLU A 317 -17.47 -1.30 7.27
C GLU A 317 -16.98 0.16 7.17
N PRO A 318 -17.90 1.15 7.08
CA PRO A 318 -17.53 2.55 7.01
C PRO A 318 -16.74 3.10 8.22
N ASP A 319 -16.76 2.38 9.35
CA ASP A 319 -15.99 2.70 10.56
C ASP A 319 -14.68 1.89 10.68
N GLY A 320 -14.32 1.15 9.62
CA GLY A 320 -13.09 0.36 9.54
C GLY A 320 -13.14 -1.01 10.20
N ARG A 321 -14.25 -1.38 10.84
CA ARG A 321 -14.41 -2.71 11.43
C ARG A 321 -14.42 -3.77 10.35
N MET A 322 -13.71 -4.88 10.60
CA MET A 322 -13.68 -6.02 9.70
C MET A 322 -14.99 -6.81 9.79
N ARG A 323 -15.94 -6.45 8.95
CA ARG A 323 -17.21 -7.15 8.77
C ARG A 323 -17.65 -7.06 7.31
N ARG A 324 -17.84 -8.22 6.69
CA ARG A 324 -18.30 -8.30 5.29
C ARG A 324 -19.71 -7.73 5.17
N TRP A 325 -19.84 -6.71 4.34
CA TRP A 325 -21.11 -6.04 4.07
C TRP A 325 -21.75 -6.44 2.73
N TRP A 326 -21.00 -7.04 1.82
CA TRP A 326 -21.56 -7.62 0.60
C TRP A 326 -22.34 -8.88 0.92
N THR A 327 -23.51 -9.02 0.29
CA THR A 327 -24.26 -10.29 0.27
C THR A 327 -23.63 -11.27 -0.72
N ALA A 328 -24.00 -12.56 -0.64
CA ALA A 328 -23.59 -13.53 -1.64
C ALA A 328 -24.08 -13.16 -3.05
N ASP A 329 -25.29 -12.59 -3.14
CA ASP A 329 -25.87 -12.12 -4.39
C ASP A 329 -25.13 -10.90 -4.96
N ASP A 330 -24.67 -9.97 -4.13
CA ASP A 330 -23.83 -8.85 -4.57
C ASP A 330 -22.53 -9.36 -5.19
N SER A 331 -21.88 -10.30 -4.51
CA SER A 331 -20.67 -10.96 -5.01
C SER A 331 -20.90 -11.63 -6.36
N ALA A 332 -21.97 -12.40 -6.51
CA ALA A 332 -22.30 -13.09 -7.76
C ALA A 332 -22.59 -12.10 -8.91
N ARG A 333 -23.34 -11.03 -8.63
CA ARG A 333 -23.63 -9.98 -9.63
C ARG A 333 -22.38 -9.20 -10.02
N PHE A 334 -21.51 -8.88 -9.08
CA PHE A 334 -20.22 -8.22 -9.38
C PHE A 334 -19.34 -9.11 -10.25
N GLU A 335 -19.21 -10.39 -9.91
CA GLU A 335 -18.46 -11.37 -10.72
C GLU A 335 -18.98 -11.44 -12.16
N ALA A 336 -20.29 -11.50 -12.33
CA ALA A 336 -20.92 -11.53 -13.65
C ALA A 336 -20.69 -10.24 -14.44
N ALA A 337 -20.76 -9.07 -13.79
CA ALA A 337 -20.52 -7.78 -14.40
C ALA A 337 -19.03 -7.59 -14.79
N ALA A 338 -18.10 -8.18 -14.01
CA ALA A 338 -16.67 -8.10 -14.28
C ALA A 338 -16.17 -9.14 -15.32
N GLU A 339 -16.92 -10.20 -15.62
CA GLU A 339 -16.49 -11.25 -16.55
C GLU A 339 -16.13 -10.74 -17.95
N PRO A 340 -16.80 -9.72 -18.54
CA PRO A 340 -16.36 -9.15 -19.82
C PRO A 340 -14.96 -8.52 -19.78
N ILE A 341 -14.58 -7.84 -18.68
CA ILE A 341 -13.23 -7.26 -18.56
C ILE A 341 -12.18 -8.35 -18.35
N VAL A 342 -12.51 -9.43 -17.65
CA VAL A 342 -11.65 -10.63 -17.55
C VAL A 342 -11.31 -11.14 -18.93
N ARG A 343 -12.31 -11.31 -19.80
CA ARG A 343 -12.09 -11.77 -21.19
C ARG A 343 -11.26 -10.79 -22.02
N GLN A 344 -11.49 -9.47 -21.86
CA GLN A 344 -10.70 -8.46 -22.57
C GLN A 344 -9.22 -8.57 -22.22
N PHE A 345 -8.88 -8.63 -20.94
CA PHE A 345 -7.49 -8.68 -20.49
C PHE A 345 -6.82 -10.04 -20.74
N SER A 346 -7.57 -11.14 -20.64
CA SER A 346 -7.04 -12.47 -20.96
C SER A 346 -6.65 -12.63 -22.46
N ALA A 347 -7.15 -11.75 -23.33
CA ALA A 347 -6.78 -11.75 -24.75
C ALA A 347 -5.44 -11.04 -25.01
N TYR A 348 -4.90 -10.29 -24.04
CA TYR A 348 -3.61 -9.61 -24.21
C TYR A 348 -2.45 -10.57 -24.04
N GLN A 349 -1.48 -10.50 -24.97
CA GLN A 349 -0.29 -11.36 -24.99
C GLN A 349 0.97 -10.50 -25.03
N PRO A 350 1.55 -10.12 -23.88
CA PRO A 350 2.74 -9.28 -23.81
C PRO A 350 4.01 -9.98 -24.28
N LEU A 351 4.06 -11.32 -24.18
CA LEU A 351 5.17 -12.15 -24.63
C LEU A 351 4.62 -13.36 -25.39
N PRO A 352 5.36 -13.92 -26.38
CA PRO A 352 4.92 -15.09 -27.12
C PRO A 352 4.49 -16.24 -26.20
N GLY A 353 3.25 -16.69 -26.32
CA GLY A 353 2.70 -17.80 -25.52
C GLY A 353 2.36 -17.45 -24.07
N LEU A 354 2.51 -16.21 -23.64
CA LEU A 354 2.18 -15.76 -22.29
C LEU A 354 1.12 -14.66 -22.33
N ASN A 355 -0.09 -15.02 -21.95
CA ASN A 355 -1.20 -14.08 -21.85
C ASN A 355 -1.27 -13.47 -20.44
N VAL A 356 -1.92 -12.31 -20.34
CA VAL A 356 -2.34 -11.75 -19.06
C VAL A 356 -3.37 -12.67 -18.43
N ASP A 357 -3.25 -12.97 -17.13
CA ASP A 357 -4.30 -13.61 -16.38
C ASP A 357 -5.37 -12.58 -16.01
N GLY A 358 -6.38 -12.43 -16.88
CA GLY A 358 -7.45 -11.47 -16.66
C GLY A 358 -8.29 -11.74 -15.40
N ARG A 359 -8.25 -12.98 -14.86
CA ARG A 359 -8.94 -13.31 -13.61
C ARG A 359 -8.12 -12.86 -12.39
N LEU A 360 -6.80 -13.05 -12.44
CA LEU A 360 -5.89 -12.53 -11.42
C LEU A 360 -5.95 -11.00 -11.35
N THR A 361 -5.93 -10.35 -12.52
CA THR A 361 -5.89 -8.88 -12.63
C THR A 361 -7.27 -8.21 -12.63
N ARG A 362 -8.35 -8.96 -12.43
CA ARG A 362 -9.74 -8.49 -12.57
C ARG A 362 -10.05 -7.27 -11.70
N THR A 363 -9.70 -7.32 -10.43
CA THR A 363 -10.03 -6.27 -9.45
C THR A 363 -9.38 -4.95 -9.87
N GLU A 364 -8.11 -4.99 -10.24
CA GLU A 364 -7.34 -3.84 -10.69
C GLU A 364 -7.84 -3.28 -12.04
N ASN A 365 -8.21 -4.16 -12.97
CA ASN A 365 -8.76 -3.74 -14.25
C ASN A 365 -10.14 -3.08 -14.11
N VAL A 366 -10.97 -3.55 -13.17
CA VAL A 366 -12.25 -2.92 -12.82
C VAL A 366 -12.02 -1.56 -12.17
N ALA A 367 -11.03 -1.46 -11.29
CA ALA A 367 -10.66 -0.21 -10.63
C ALA A 367 -10.11 0.83 -11.63
N ASP A 368 -9.29 0.42 -12.60
CA ASP A 368 -8.82 1.30 -13.68
C ASP A 368 -10.00 1.87 -14.48
N LEU A 369 -10.98 1.04 -14.81
CA LEU A 369 -12.18 1.50 -15.51
C LEU A 369 -13.04 2.43 -14.67
N ALA A 370 -13.23 2.10 -13.38
CA ALA A 370 -13.97 2.94 -12.43
C ALA A 370 -13.33 4.32 -12.28
N GLY A 371 -12.02 4.34 -12.03
CA GLY A 371 -11.26 5.59 -11.88
C GLY A 371 -11.27 6.44 -13.13
N LEU A 372 -11.04 5.83 -14.30
CA LEU A 372 -11.07 6.52 -15.58
C LEU A 372 -12.46 7.15 -15.84
N THR A 373 -13.54 6.40 -15.60
CA THR A 373 -14.91 6.87 -15.84
C THR A 373 -15.27 8.01 -14.90
N ALA A 374 -15.04 7.84 -13.59
CA ALA A 374 -15.33 8.88 -12.59
C ALA A 374 -14.51 10.16 -12.81
N ALA A 375 -13.21 10.01 -13.14
CA ALA A 375 -12.36 11.16 -13.43
C ALA A 375 -12.79 11.90 -14.70
N PHE A 376 -13.19 11.16 -15.75
CA PHE A 376 -13.67 11.77 -16.98
C PHE A 376 -14.97 12.56 -16.76
N GLU A 377 -15.93 12.01 -16.03
CA GLU A 377 -17.18 12.72 -15.71
C GLU A 377 -16.94 13.93 -14.82
N ALA A 378 -16.11 13.79 -13.79
CA ALA A 378 -15.72 14.91 -12.93
C ALA A 378 -15.08 16.04 -13.73
N TYR A 379 -14.15 15.68 -14.64
CA TYR A 379 -13.54 16.62 -15.57
C TYR A 379 -14.59 17.32 -16.44
N ARG A 380 -15.48 16.57 -17.09
CA ARG A 380 -16.53 17.11 -17.95
C ARG A 380 -17.48 18.05 -17.19
N LYS A 381 -17.86 17.71 -15.97
CA LYS A 381 -18.64 18.59 -15.06
C LYS A 381 -17.87 19.87 -14.72
N SER A 382 -16.55 19.81 -14.58
CA SER A 382 -15.70 20.97 -14.25
C SER A 382 -15.57 21.99 -15.39
N LEU A 383 -15.92 21.63 -16.63
CA LEU A 383 -15.85 22.55 -17.78
C LEU A 383 -16.81 23.75 -17.68
N GLY A 384 -17.94 23.61 -16.98
CA GLY A 384 -18.91 24.69 -16.86
C GLY A 384 -19.32 25.26 -18.22
N ALA A 385 -19.20 26.57 -18.40
CA ALA A 385 -19.56 27.25 -19.65
C ALA A 385 -18.72 26.80 -20.88
N LYS A 386 -17.52 26.30 -20.70
CA LYS A 386 -16.65 25.78 -21.77
C LYS A 386 -17.23 24.54 -22.44
N ALA A 387 -18.14 23.82 -21.78
CA ALA A 387 -18.80 22.64 -22.34
C ALA A 387 -19.65 22.94 -23.57
N ALA A 388 -20.00 24.19 -23.81
CA ALA A 388 -20.74 24.62 -25.01
C ALA A 388 -19.87 24.70 -26.29
N ASP A 389 -18.55 24.82 -26.14
CA ASP A 389 -17.60 24.82 -27.26
C ASP A 389 -17.16 23.39 -27.61
N ARG A 390 -17.77 22.82 -28.66
CA ARG A 390 -17.51 21.44 -29.08
C ARG A 390 -16.05 21.19 -29.48
N ASP A 391 -15.40 22.16 -30.10
CA ASP A 391 -14.02 22.03 -30.56
C ASP A 391 -13.06 22.08 -29.36
N TYR A 392 -13.34 22.96 -28.39
CA TYR A 392 -12.60 22.99 -27.13
C TYR A 392 -12.75 21.65 -26.38
N VAL A 393 -13.98 21.20 -26.21
CA VAL A 393 -14.29 19.93 -25.54
C VAL A 393 -13.53 18.77 -26.20
N ARG A 394 -13.60 18.63 -27.51
CA ARG A 394 -12.93 17.53 -28.20
C ARG A 394 -11.41 17.59 -28.06
N ARG A 395 -10.79 18.77 -28.14
CA ARG A 395 -9.34 18.92 -27.93
C ARG A 395 -8.95 18.54 -26.50
N SER A 396 -9.69 19.01 -25.53
CA SER A 396 -9.40 18.74 -24.12
C SER A 396 -9.75 17.32 -23.69
N ASP A 397 -10.73 16.65 -24.30
CA ASP A 397 -10.95 15.20 -24.14
C ASP A 397 -9.76 14.38 -24.64
N ARG A 398 -9.20 14.74 -25.81
CA ARG A 398 -7.97 14.11 -26.30
C ARG A 398 -6.82 14.27 -25.29
N GLU A 399 -6.64 15.45 -24.75
CA GLU A 399 -5.62 15.73 -23.75
C GLU A 399 -5.82 14.88 -22.48
N PHE A 400 -7.07 14.75 -22.01
CA PHE A 400 -7.43 13.88 -20.88
C PHE A 400 -6.98 12.42 -21.13
N PHE A 401 -7.39 11.82 -22.25
CA PHE A 401 -7.07 10.43 -22.56
C PHE A 401 -5.58 10.20 -22.85
N ILE A 402 -4.89 11.20 -23.44
CA ILE A 402 -3.43 11.13 -23.63
C ILE A 402 -2.72 11.15 -22.28
N ALA A 403 -3.11 12.03 -21.38
CA ALA A 403 -2.52 12.11 -20.05
C ALA A 403 -2.78 10.84 -19.24
N PHE A 404 -3.97 10.24 -19.34
CA PHE A 404 -4.27 8.93 -18.76
C PHE A 404 -3.29 7.86 -19.25
N ALA A 405 -3.13 7.74 -20.57
CA ALA A 405 -2.21 6.76 -21.14
C ALA A 405 -0.75 7.02 -20.74
N GLN A 406 -0.33 8.29 -20.70
CA GLN A 406 1.03 8.68 -20.31
C GLN A 406 1.32 8.39 -18.85
N SER A 407 0.31 8.38 -17.95
CA SER A 407 0.48 8.06 -16.55
C SER A 407 0.96 6.63 -16.29
N PHE A 408 0.74 5.72 -17.28
CA PHE A 408 1.22 4.33 -17.28
C PHE A 408 2.53 4.16 -18.07
N GLY A 409 3.14 5.25 -18.55
CA GLY A 409 4.36 5.19 -19.32
C GLY A 409 5.51 4.56 -18.54
N ALA A 410 5.93 3.36 -18.93
CA ALA A 410 7.03 2.63 -18.33
C ALA A 410 7.93 2.00 -19.37
N LYS A 411 9.24 1.89 -19.06
CA LYS A 411 10.21 1.13 -19.84
C LYS A 411 10.56 -0.12 -19.07
N VAL A 412 10.05 -1.25 -19.52
CA VAL A 412 10.15 -2.54 -18.82
C VAL A 412 11.00 -3.50 -19.64
N ASN A 413 11.96 -4.20 -19.04
CA ASN A 413 12.65 -5.32 -19.68
C ASN A 413 11.83 -6.60 -19.58
N GLU A 414 12.22 -7.67 -20.29
CA GLU A 414 11.50 -8.93 -20.31
C GLU A 414 11.37 -9.57 -18.92
N THR A 415 12.43 -9.52 -18.10
CA THR A 415 12.40 -10.11 -16.75
C THR A 415 11.35 -9.41 -15.87
N ALA A 416 11.32 -8.07 -15.90
CA ALA A 416 10.32 -7.31 -15.17
C ALA A 416 8.90 -7.53 -15.73
N LEU A 417 8.74 -7.66 -17.05
CA LEU A 417 7.46 -7.96 -17.67
C LEU A 417 6.93 -9.35 -17.27
N ARG A 418 7.81 -10.36 -17.19
CA ARG A 418 7.46 -11.69 -16.66
C ARG A 418 7.01 -11.64 -15.20
N ALA A 419 7.67 -10.82 -14.38
CA ALA A 419 7.27 -10.61 -12.99
C ALA A 419 5.88 -9.94 -12.89
N GLN A 420 5.60 -8.94 -13.74
CA GLN A 420 4.29 -8.29 -13.81
C GLN A 420 3.15 -9.27 -14.16
N LEU A 421 3.41 -10.30 -14.98
CA LEU A 421 2.40 -11.31 -15.32
C LEU A 421 1.96 -12.17 -14.12
N SER A 422 2.70 -12.13 -13.02
CA SER A 422 2.34 -12.81 -11.75
C SER A 422 1.75 -11.85 -10.72
N SER A 423 1.55 -10.58 -11.07
CA SER A 423 0.93 -9.56 -10.24
C SER A 423 -0.58 -9.53 -10.43
N ASP A 424 -1.29 -8.97 -9.45
CA ASP A 424 -2.70 -8.61 -9.54
C ASP A 424 -2.98 -7.42 -10.49
N HIS A 425 -1.94 -6.65 -10.83
CA HIS A 425 -2.00 -5.60 -11.85
C HIS A 425 -1.59 -6.13 -13.22
N ALA A 426 -2.36 -5.82 -14.24
CA ALA A 426 -1.95 -6.05 -15.62
C ALA A 426 -0.70 -5.22 -15.96
N PRO A 427 0.16 -5.66 -16.90
CA PRO A 427 1.26 -4.82 -17.38
C PRO A 427 0.77 -3.44 -17.82
N GLU A 428 1.53 -2.39 -17.45
CA GLU A 428 1.14 -0.99 -17.66
C GLU A 428 0.72 -0.70 -19.10
N MET A 429 1.36 -1.34 -20.07
CA MET A 429 1.03 -1.20 -21.49
C MET A 429 -0.40 -1.62 -21.86
N TYR A 430 -1.11 -2.34 -21.00
CA TYR A 430 -2.50 -2.76 -21.19
C TYR A 430 -3.48 -2.06 -20.24
N ARG A 431 -3.01 -1.51 -19.12
CA ARG A 431 -3.88 -0.75 -18.20
C ARG A 431 -4.50 0.46 -18.90
N MET A 432 -3.74 1.16 -19.74
CA MET A 432 -4.25 2.28 -20.53
C MET A 432 -5.36 1.89 -21.53
N ASP A 433 -5.46 0.61 -21.90
CA ASP A 433 -6.50 0.12 -22.82
C ASP A 433 -7.90 0.12 -22.20
N ALA A 434 -8.05 0.44 -20.90
CA ALA A 434 -9.35 0.69 -20.26
C ALA A 434 -10.18 1.74 -21.03
N VAL A 435 -9.53 2.68 -21.75
CA VAL A 435 -10.16 3.72 -22.59
C VAL A 435 -11.12 3.15 -23.62
N ARG A 436 -10.87 1.93 -24.11
CA ARG A 436 -11.71 1.26 -25.14
C ARG A 436 -13.12 0.91 -24.65
N ASN A 437 -13.39 1.09 -23.35
CA ASN A 437 -14.71 0.91 -22.75
C ASN A 437 -15.52 2.22 -22.65
N LEU A 438 -14.91 3.39 -22.92
CA LEU A 438 -15.57 4.70 -22.85
C LEU A 438 -15.94 5.21 -24.25
N ASP A 439 -17.23 5.51 -24.47
CA ASP A 439 -17.74 6.04 -25.74
C ASP A 439 -17.05 7.36 -26.12
N ALA A 440 -16.81 8.23 -25.15
CA ALA A 440 -16.16 9.52 -25.35
C ALA A 440 -14.74 9.41 -25.93
N TRP A 441 -14.02 8.31 -25.68
CA TRP A 441 -12.71 8.08 -26.29
C TRP A 441 -12.84 7.85 -27.79
N TYR A 442 -13.88 7.12 -28.23
CA TYR A 442 -14.15 6.91 -29.66
C TYR A 442 -14.47 8.22 -30.34
N GLU A 443 -15.28 9.07 -29.72
CA GLU A 443 -15.63 10.40 -30.25
C GLU A 443 -14.40 11.32 -30.31
N ALA A 444 -13.55 11.30 -29.27
CA ALA A 444 -12.38 12.16 -29.21
C ALA A 444 -11.36 11.84 -30.31
N PHE A 445 -11.16 10.56 -30.64
CA PHE A 445 -10.12 10.10 -31.58
C PHE A 445 -10.63 9.58 -32.90
N ASP A 446 -11.95 9.67 -33.20
CA ASP A 446 -12.57 9.15 -34.42
C ASP A 446 -12.30 7.63 -34.61
N VAL A 447 -12.36 6.86 -33.52
CA VAL A 447 -12.06 5.44 -33.56
C VAL A 447 -13.20 4.66 -34.25
N VAL A 448 -12.86 3.92 -35.28
CA VAL A 448 -13.81 3.21 -36.13
C VAL A 448 -13.54 1.70 -36.20
N PRO A 449 -14.54 0.89 -36.62
CA PRO A 449 -14.35 -0.55 -36.81
C PRO A 449 -13.11 -0.88 -37.64
N GLY A 450 -12.38 -1.96 -37.25
CA GLY A 450 -11.14 -2.38 -37.89
C GLY A 450 -9.86 -1.81 -37.28
N GLN A 451 -9.94 -0.81 -36.44
CA GLN A 451 -8.77 -0.33 -35.66
C GLN A 451 -8.48 -1.23 -34.47
N ARG A 452 -7.19 -1.34 -34.07
CA ARG A 452 -6.70 -2.34 -33.11
C ARG A 452 -7.42 -2.32 -31.76
N LEU A 453 -7.78 -1.15 -31.22
CA LEU A 453 -8.43 -1.02 -29.93
C LEU A 453 -9.96 -0.87 -30.03
N TYR A 454 -10.52 -0.94 -31.25
CA TYR A 454 -11.97 -0.84 -31.41
C TYR A 454 -12.71 -1.99 -30.72
N LEU A 455 -13.79 -1.64 -30.03
CA LEU A 455 -14.80 -2.57 -29.52
C LEU A 455 -16.18 -2.15 -30.02
N GLU A 456 -16.97 -3.13 -30.42
CA GLU A 456 -18.38 -2.89 -30.68
C GLU A 456 -19.07 -2.31 -29.43
N PRO A 457 -20.03 -1.39 -29.55
CA PRO A 457 -20.67 -0.74 -28.40
C PRO A 457 -21.21 -1.74 -27.35
N GLY A 458 -21.76 -2.88 -27.80
CA GLY A 458 -22.25 -3.93 -26.91
C GLY A 458 -21.17 -4.77 -26.21
N ALA A 459 -19.90 -4.62 -26.62
CA ALA A 459 -18.75 -5.29 -26.00
C ALA A 459 -17.99 -4.40 -25.01
N ARG A 460 -18.36 -3.10 -24.91
CA ARG A 460 -17.77 -2.14 -23.96
C ARG A 460 -18.28 -2.44 -22.55
N VAL A 461 -17.36 -2.59 -21.63
CA VAL A 461 -17.70 -2.96 -20.23
C VAL A 461 -18.23 -1.75 -19.48
N ARG A 462 -19.31 -1.95 -18.75
CA ARG A 462 -19.93 -0.94 -17.87
C ARG A 462 -20.29 -1.64 -16.55
N ILE A 463 -19.56 -1.30 -15.50
CA ILE A 463 -19.71 -1.92 -14.17
C ILE A 463 -20.24 -0.88 -13.17
N TRP A 464 -19.79 0.35 -13.34
CA TRP A 464 -20.14 1.51 -12.52
C TRP A 464 -21.05 2.48 -13.28
#